data_1e3a9de4f5664c6bfbc0635abeab5935
#
_entry.id   1e3a9de4f5664c6bfbc0635abeab5935
#
_cell.length_a   1.000
_cell.length_b   1.000
_cell.length_c   1.000
_cell.angle_alpha   90.00
_cell.angle_beta   90.00
_cell.angle_gamma   90.00
#
_symmetry.space_group_name_H-M   'P 1'
#
loop_
_entity.id
_entity.type
_entity.pdbx_description
1 polymer ?
#
loop_
_entity_poly.entity_id
_entity_poly.type
_entity_poly.pdbx_seq_one_letter_code
_entity_poly.pdbx_strand_id
1 'polypeptide(L)'
;MPTQAYRSSGRPEVNFVIERLMERASEQLGMDKIELRRKNLVAPNKFPYTNAVGATYDSGEYEKNMDWALDIADWKGADARRADAKKRGKLYGVGMANYVESS
;
A
#
# COMPACT_ATOMS: atom_id res chain seq x y z
N MET A 1 -31.73 -1.10 -2.74
CA MET A 1 -31.53 -0.56 -1.40
C MET A 1 -30.54 0.59 -1.50
N PRO A 2 -30.84 1.82 -1.03
CA PRO A 2 -29.89 2.90 -1.14
C PRO A 2 -28.69 2.61 -0.22
N THR A 3 -27.48 2.77 -0.76
CA THR A 3 -26.26 2.69 0.01
C THR A 3 -26.04 4.01 0.75
N GLN A 4 -25.70 3.95 2.02
CA GLN A 4 -25.38 5.13 2.83
C GLN A 4 -23.93 5.11 3.25
N ALA A 5 -23.38 6.28 3.55
CA ALA A 5 -22.05 6.43 4.07
C ALA A 5 -21.91 5.68 5.40
N TYR A 6 -20.96 4.77 5.46
CA TYR A 6 -20.55 4.08 6.68
C TYR A 6 -19.04 4.12 6.76
N ARG A 7 -18.51 4.77 7.76
CA ARG A 7 -17.06 4.99 7.96
C ARG A 7 -16.24 5.00 6.66
N SER A 8 -15.43 6.02 6.46
CA SER A 8 -14.58 6.21 5.27
C SER A 8 -15.31 6.46 3.94
N SER A 9 -16.64 6.35 3.85
CA SER A 9 -17.48 6.83 2.72
C SER A 9 -16.90 6.51 1.33
N GLY A 10 -16.62 5.23 1.03
CA GLY A 10 -16.06 4.78 -0.26
C GLY A 10 -14.54 4.79 -0.35
N ARG A 11 -13.82 5.24 0.66
CA ARG A 11 -12.33 5.21 0.67
C ARG A 11 -11.76 3.80 0.58
N PRO A 12 -12.31 2.76 1.26
CA PRO A 12 -11.82 1.39 1.09
C PRO A 12 -11.91 0.91 -0.35
N GLU A 13 -12.99 1.21 -1.05
CA GLU A 13 -13.21 0.84 -2.45
C GLU A 13 -12.20 1.53 -3.37
N VAL A 14 -12.02 2.84 -3.19
CA VAL A 14 -11.04 3.62 -3.95
C VAL A 14 -9.62 3.12 -3.67
N ASN A 15 -9.28 2.88 -2.41
CA ASN A 15 -7.98 2.35 -2.05
C ASN A 15 -7.73 0.97 -2.68
N PHE A 16 -8.73 0.09 -2.67
CA PHE A 16 -8.64 -1.21 -3.35
C PHE A 16 -8.32 -1.03 -4.84
N VAL A 17 -9.03 -0.15 -5.54
CA VAL A 17 -8.79 0.11 -6.98
C VAL A 17 -7.37 0.63 -7.21
N ILE A 18 -6.94 1.64 -6.46
CA ILE A 18 -5.60 2.24 -6.62
C ILE A 18 -4.52 1.20 -6.35
N GLU A 19 -4.63 0.46 -5.26
CA GLU A 19 -3.64 -0.54 -4.88
C GLU A 19 -3.57 -1.71 -5.88
N ARG A 20 -4.71 -2.12 -6.46
CA ARG A 20 -4.73 -3.09 -7.55
C ARG A 20 -4.07 -2.55 -8.82
N LEU A 21 -4.25 -1.28 -9.14
CA LEU A 21 -3.54 -0.64 -10.25
C LEU A 21 -2.03 -0.59 -10.01
N MET A 22 -1.59 -0.32 -8.78
CA MET A 22 -0.16 -0.35 -8.42
C MET A 22 0.43 -1.77 -8.59
N GLU A 23 -0.30 -2.82 -8.19
CA GLU A 23 0.12 -4.21 -8.41
C GLU A 23 0.26 -4.51 -9.92
N ARG A 24 -0.74 -4.14 -10.73
CA ARG A 24 -0.70 -4.34 -12.19
C ARG A 24 0.40 -3.55 -12.86
N ALA A 25 0.62 -2.30 -12.43
CA ALA A 25 1.72 -1.48 -12.94
C ALA A 25 3.08 -2.11 -12.63
N SER A 26 3.27 -2.62 -11.42
CA SER A 26 4.48 -3.34 -11.01
C SER A 26 4.76 -4.54 -11.93
N GLU A 27 3.75 -5.37 -12.20
CA GLU A 27 3.85 -6.50 -13.12
C GLU A 27 4.24 -6.07 -14.54
N GLN A 28 3.57 -5.04 -15.08
CA GLN A 28 3.82 -4.56 -16.46
C GLN A 28 5.19 -3.91 -16.62
N LEU A 29 5.67 -3.22 -15.59
CA LEU A 29 6.97 -2.54 -15.59
C LEU A 29 8.13 -3.48 -15.22
N GLY A 30 7.84 -4.70 -14.76
CA GLY A 30 8.84 -5.61 -14.21
C GLY A 30 9.55 -5.04 -12.99
N MET A 31 8.87 -4.18 -12.23
CA MET A 31 9.41 -3.51 -11.05
C MET A 31 8.86 -4.14 -9.79
N ASP A 32 9.68 -4.24 -8.75
CA ASP A 32 9.21 -4.69 -7.43
C ASP A 32 8.09 -3.76 -6.94
N LYS A 33 7.02 -4.36 -6.40
CA LYS A 33 5.82 -3.63 -5.99
C LYS A 33 6.05 -2.70 -4.79
N ILE A 34 7.01 -3.01 -3.94
CA ILE A 34 7.39 -2.13 -2.83
C ILE A 34 8.19 -0.95 -3.35
N GLU A 35 9.15 -1.20 -4.25
CA GLU A 35 9.94 -0.15 -4.88
C GLU A 35 9.08 0.81 -5.73
N LEU A 36 8.07 0.29 -6.43
CA LEU A 36 7.13 1.16 -7.14
C LEU A 36 6.38 2.09 -6.18
N ARG A 37 5.90 1.57 -5.04
CA ARG A 37 5.25 2.39 -4.01
C ARG A 37 6.21 3.40 -3.41
N ARG A 38 7.42 2.98 -3.05
CA ARG A 38 8.47 3.85 -2.50
C ARG A 38 8.71 5.07 -3.38
N LYS A 39 8.82 4.88 -4.69
CA LYS A 39 9.01 5.96 -5.65
C LYS A 39 7.84 6.96 -5.70
N ASN A 40 6.67 6.56 -5.28
CA ASN A 40 5.47 7.38 -5.29
C ASN A 40 5.11 7.99 -3.92
N LEU A 41 5.88 7.70 -2.88
CA LEU A 41 5.69 8.32 -1.56
C LEU A 41 6.22 9.75 -1.56
N VAL A 42 5.53 10.62 -0.82
CA VAL A 42 5.98 12.00 -0.61
C VAL A 42 7.14 11.99 0.39
N ALA A 43 8.29 12.50 -0.05
CA ALA A 43 9.47 12.58 0.82
C ALA A 43 9.29 13.65 1.93
N PRO A 44 9.88 13.46 3.13
CA PRO A 44 9.68 14.35 4.28
C PRO A 44 10.04 15.82 4.01
N ASN A 45 11.01 16.08 3.14
CA ASN A 45 11.43 17.44 2.77
C ASN A 45 10.52 18.14 1.75
N LYS A 46 9.43 17.49 1.34
CA LYS A 46 8.43 18.04 0.39
C LYS A 46 7.17 18.54 1.08
N PHE A 47 7.04 18.34 2.38
CA PHE A 47 5.90 18.85 3.13
C PHE A 47 6.02 20.37 3.42
N PRO A 48 4.89 21.10 3.49
CA PRO A 48 3.55 20.65 3.15
C PRO A 48 3.39 20.36 1.65
N TYR A 49 2.69 19.28 1.31
CA TYR A 49 2.48 18.83 -0.07
C TYR A 49 1.01 18.85 -0.43
N THR A 50 0.65 19.56 -1.50
CA THR A 50 -0.72 19.55 -2.03
C THR A 50 -0.78 18.64 -3.25
N ASN A 51 -1.65 17.64 -3.19
CA ASN A 51 -1.84 16.69 -4.27
C ASN A 51 -2.70 17.27 -5.41
N ALA A 52 -2.83 16.53 -6.52
CA ALA A 52 -3.53 16.98 -7.72
C ALA A 52 -5.04 17.23 -7.52
N VAL A 53 -5.64 16.69 -6.45
CA VAL A 53 -7.05 16.92 -6.11
C VAL A 53 -7.24 17.97 -5.02
N GLY A 54 -6.18 18.71 -4.66
CA GLY A 54 -6.25 19.83 -3.74
C GLY A 54 -6.14 19.47 -2.25
N ALA A 55 -5.94 18.22 -1.90
CA ALA A 55 -5.70 17.83 -0.51
C ALA A 55 -4.26 18.13 -0.11
N THR A 56 -4.09 18.76 1.05
CA THR A 56 -2.76 19.12 1.58
C THR A 56 -2.36 18.17 2.70
N TYR A 57 -1.20 17.57 2.56
CA TYR A 57 -0.52 16.79 3.60
C TYR A 57 0.47 17.70 4.30
N ASP A 58 0.34 17.83 5.60
CA ASP A 58 1.12 18.77 6.41
C ASP A 58 2.50 18.22 6.80
N SER A 59 2.57 16.93 7.08
CA SER A 59 3.76 16.26 7.59
C SER A 59 3.71 14.76 7.36
N GLY A 60 4.82 14.08 7.56
CA GLY A 60 4.87 12.62 7.55
C GLY A 60 6.24 12.03 7.24
N GLU A 61 6.45 10.81 7.65
CA GLU A 61 7.59 9.96 7.31
C GLU A 61 7.07 8.68 6.64
N TYR A 62 6.43 8.81 5.49
CA TYR A 62 5.68 7.73 4.83
C TYR A 62 6.54 6.53 4.47
N GLU A 63 7.75 6.78 3.97
CA GLU A 63 8.69 5.70 3.65
C GLU A 63 9.12 4.93 4.91
N LYS A 64 9.46 5.63 5.97
CA LYS A 64 9.84 5.02 7.25
C LYS A 64 8.69 4.20 7.86
N ASN A 65 7.46 4.71 7.76
CA ASN A 65 6.29 3.97 8.20
C ASN A 65 6.07 2.68 7.38
N MET A 66 6.26 2.75 6.06
CA MET A 66 6.21 1.59 5.19
C MET A 66 7.29 0.57 5.54
N ASP A 67 8.54 1.01 5.73
CA ASP A 67 9.64 0.14 6.11
C ASP A 67 9.38 -0.58 7.44
N TRP A 68 8.85 0.14 8.41
CA TRP A 68 8.47 -0.44 9.70
C TRP A 68 7.38 -1.51 9.56
N ALA A 69 6.37 -1.27 8.75
CA ALA A 69 5.34 -2.26 8.46
C ALA A 69 5.90 -3.51 7.77
N LEU A 70 6.83 -3.34 6.82
CA LEU A 70 7.51 -4.43 6.13
C LEU A 70 8.36 -5.28 7.10
N ASP A 71 9.05 -4.65 8.03
CA ASP A 71 9.87 -5.34 9.04
C ASP A 71 8.98 -6.14 10.01
N ILE A 72 7.92 -5.54 10.55
CA ILE A 72 6.98 -6.22 11.46
C ILE A 72 6.33 -7.43 10.76
N ALA A 73 5.97 -7.28 9.47
CA ALA A 73 5.38 -8.36 8.69
C ALA A 73 6.39 -9.43 8.25
N ASP A 74 7.67 -9.24 8.52
CA ASP A 74 8.74 -10.06 7.93
C ASP A 74 8.53 -10.27 6.42
N TRP A 75 8.40 -9.16 5.69
CA TRP A 75 8.12 -9.20 4.26
C TRP A 75 9.12 -10.03 3.49
N LYS A 76 10.40 -9.93 3.84
CA LYS A 76 11.50 -10.68 3.20
C LYS A 76 11.36 -12.19 3.35
N GLY A 77 10.73 -12.65 4.42
CA GLY A 77 10.46 -14.07 4.68
C GLY A 77 9.21 -14.62 3.97
N ALA A 78 8.47 -13.79 3.22
CA ALA A 78 7.20 -14.20 2.59
C ALA A 78 7.36 -15.36 1.61
N ASP A 79 8.42 -15.39 0.82
CA ASP A 79 8.66 -16.47 -0.16
C ASP A 79 8.97 -17.80 0.52
N ALA A 80 9.73 -17.78 1.60
CA ALA A 80 9.99 -18.97 2.41
C ALA A 80 8.69 -19.52 3.03
N ARG A 81 7.84 -18.64 3.57
CA ARG A 81 6.53 -19.03 4.11
C ARG A 81 5.59 -19.58 3.03
N ARG A 82 5.64 -19.01 1.83
CA ARG A 82 4.88 -19.51 0.68
C ARG A 82 5.33 -20.91 0.27
N ALA A 83 6.65 -21.13 0.20
CA ALA A 83 7.23 -22.44 -0.13
C ALA A 83 6.85 -23.50 0.92
N ASP A 84 6.92 -23.15 2.22
CA ASP A 84 6.53 -24.05 3.31
C ASP A 84 5.03 -24.37 3.27
N ALA A 85 4.17 -23.36 3.08
CA ALA A 85 2.73 -23.57 2.93
C ALA A 85 2.42 -24.53 1.77
N LYS A 86 3.09 -24.37 0.63
CA LYS A 86 2.93 -25.23 -0.53
C LYS A 86 3.30 -26.68 -0.22
N LYS A 87 4.38 -26.93 0.53
CA LYS A 87 4.76 -28.29 0.98
C LYS A 87 3.67 -28.96 1.82
N ARG A 88 2.89 -28.15 2.55
CA ARG A 88 1.78 -28.61 3.39
C ARG A 88 0.43 -28.63 2.66
N GLY A 89 0.42 -28.45 1.33
CA GLY A 89 -0.81 -28.42 0.51
C GLY A 89 -1.67 -27.18 0.77
N LYS A 90 -1.08 -26.08 1.26
CA LYS A 90 -1.76 -24.82 1.58
C LYS A 90 -1.31 -23.69 0.67
N LEU A 91 -2.15 -22.68 0.54
CA LEU A 91 -1.80 -21.40 -0.09
C LEU A 91 -1.41 -20.37 0.98
N TYR A 92 -0.44 -19.55 0.66
CA TYR A 92 -0.02 -18.43 1.48
C TYR A 92 0.06 -17.16 0.62
N GLY A 93 -0.57 -16.10 1.05
CA GLY A 93 -0.52 -14.79 0.41
C GLY A 93 -0.11 -13.70 1.40
N VAL A 94 0.58 -12.70 0.91
CA VAL A 94 0.87 -11.47 1.61
C VAL A 94 0.62 -10.32 0.66
N GLY A 95 0.03 -9.25 1.16
CA GLY A 95 -0.25 -8.03 0.42
C GLY A 95 0.13 -6.80 1.20
N MET A 96 0.24 -5.69 0.50
CA MET A 96 0.49 -4.38 1.05
C MET A 96 -0.45 -3.36 0.43
N ALA A 97 -0.86 -2.39 1.23
CA ALA A 97 -1.60 -1.23 0.79
C ALA A 97 -1.11 0.01 1.55
N ASN A 98 -1.01 1.13 0.85
CA ASN A 98 -0.66 2.42 1.43
C ASN A 98 -1.84 3.38 1.25
N TYR A 99 -2.21 4.08 2.30
CA TYR A 99 -3.22 5.13 2.22
C TYR A 99 -2.98 6.21 3.27
N VAL A 100 -3.54 7.38 3.03
CA VAL A 100 -3.59 8.48 3.99
C VAL A 100 -5.06 8.72 4.34
N GLU A 101 -5.37 8.65 5.62
CA GLU A 101 -6.71 8.96 6.13
C GLU A 101 -6.75 10.40 6.60
N SER A 102 -7.77 11.14 6.16
CA SER A 102 -8.08 12.47 6.71
C SER A 102 -9.10 12.31 7.84
N SER A 103 -8.79 12.84 8.99
CA SER A 103 -9.70 12.97 10.13
C SER A 103 -10.53 14.25 10.02
#